data_a4a090a022ba74520cb6cbcc7ddd2136
#
_entry.id   a4a090a022ba74520cb6cbcc7ddd2136
#
_cell.length_a   1.000
_cell.length_b   1.000
_cell.length_c   1.000
_cell.angle_alpha   90.00
_cell.angle_beta   90.00
_cell.angle_gamma   90.00
#
_symmetry.space_group_name_H-M   'P 1'
#
loop_
_entity.id
_entity.type
_entity.pdbx_description
1 polymer ?
#
loop_
_entity_poly.entity_id
_entity_poly.type
_entity_poly.pdbx_seq_one_letter_code
_entity_poly.pdbx_strand_id
1 'polypeptide(L)'
;MSGPPTRPWRRFERRMTGRFTASARTPIIQVVKTTAATLLTWFVCLTIFPEQMPIFGAIAALLCVQENVDQSLTRGVERVVGVMLGVSVALGAAAIFGPQAWLFIAAIIVSMCIGWLLKMTNSSSNQIAITALLMIALGGANSQLDYGFERLTETAIGAAIGVIINAVVVAPVRTLPVHQELRGLCHDAAAALRRLADALAEPRDDEWLEDMLERARRLQDDRTRVHALLRQARDSLRFNPRGAKYRASLETDDALFQRLQPILTQITGMSRALYDLYEPDLVTDPSVMGMVEEMRRAAHDLQLLVTPVPAWGDEPEEPALTAPYTIPQPHPDHWVLIGSLMEDLRRVRGRITGDIE
;
A
#
# COMPACT_ATOMS: atom_id res chain seq x y z
N MET A 1 -8.96 51.82 9.59
CA MET A 1 -8.05 51.23 8.57
C MET A 1 -8.50 49.79 8.34
N SER A 2 -9.22 49.59 7.26
CA SER A 2 -9.86 48.33 6.90
C SER A 2 -8.87 47.46 6.10
N GLY A 3 -8.55 46.27 6.60
CA GLY A 3 -7.72 45.31 5.89
C GLY A 3 -8.43 44.70 4.67
N PRO A 4 -7.69 44.26 3.63
CA PRO A 4 -8.30 43.81 2.39
C PRO A 4 -8.98 42.42 2.57
N PRO A 5 -10.12 42.17 1.86
CA PRO A 5 -10.85 40.92 1.97
C PRO A 5 -10.05 39.74 1.34
N THR A 6 -9.85 38.70 2.10
CA THR A 6 -9.24 37.46 1.63
C THR A 6 -10.20 36.71 0.68
N ARG A 7 -9.89 36.68 -0.59
CA ARG A 7 -10.69 36.02 -1.64
C ARG A 7 -10.66 34.50 -1.47
N PRO A 8 -11.80 33.80 -1.32
CA PRO A 8 -11.86 32.35 -1.09
C PRO A 8 -11.47 31.48 -2.29
N TRP A 9 -11.36 32.01 -3.48
CA TRP A 9 -11.03 31.28 -4.72
C TRP A 9 -9.59 30.75 -4.79
N ARG A 10 -8.63 31.45 -4.16
CA ARG A 10 -7.21 31.01 -4.19
C ARG A 10 -6.97 29.69 -3.44
N ARG A 11 -7.88 29.31 -2.54
CA ARG A 11 -7.84 27.98 -1.88
C ARG A 11 -8.41 26.88 -2.76
N PHE A 12 -9.30 27.21 -3.67
CA PHE A 12 -9.91 26.25 -4.59
C PHE A 12 -8.96 25.89 -5.74
N GLU A 13 -8.24 26.86 -6.31
CA GLU A 13 -7.22 26.62 -7.34
C GLU A 13 -6.04 25.78 -6.84
N ARG A 14 -5.57 26.00 -5.59
CA ARG A 14 -4.51 25.15 -5.00
C ARG A 14 -4.94 23.71 -4.75
N ARG A 15 -6.22 23.44 -4.53
CA ARG A 15 -6.74 22.08 -4.38
C ARG A 15 -6.92 21.36 -5.71
N MET A 16 -7.20 22.07 -6.78
CA MET A 16 -7.35 21.48 -8.12
C MET A 16 -6.00 21.22 -8.78
N THR A 17 -5.06 22.14 -8.71
CA THR A 17 -3.70 21.95 -9.26
C THR A 17 -2.90 20.87 -8.53
N GLY A 18 -3.10 20.68 -7.22
CA GLY A 18 -2.46 19.61 -6.45
C GLY A 18 -2.93 18.20 -6.82
N ARG A 19 -4.11 18.04 -7.43
CA ARG A 19 -4.62 16.74 -7.88
C ARG A 19 -4.09 16.28 -9.24
N PHE A 20 -3.63 17.20 -10.07
CA PHE A 20 -3.08 16.88 -11.40
C PHE A 20 -1.55 16.71 -11.42
N THR A 21 -0.84 17.11 -10.37
CA THR A 21 0.63 17.01 -10.30
C THR A 21 1.13 15.75 -9.59
N ALA A 22 0.28 14.91 -9.03
CA ALA A 22 0.63 13.65 -8.36
C ALA A 22 0.42 12.41 -9.23
N SER A 23 0.40 12.54 -10.56
CA SER A 23 0.59 11.39 -11.42
C SER A 23 2.08 11.02 -11.38
N ALA A 24 2.41 10.03 -10.56
CA ALA A 24 3.72 9.37 -10.63
C ALA A 24 3.96 9.01 -12.10
N ARG A 25 4.98 9.62 -12.72
CA ARG A 25 5.35 9.32 -14.12
C ARG A 25 5.49 7.81 -14.22
N THR A 26 4.75 7.21 -15.14
CA THR A 26 4.86 5.77 -15.43
C THR A 26 6.34 5.46 -15.65
N PRO A 27 6.96 4.55 -14.88
CA PRO A 27 8.39 4.30 -15.04
C PRO A 27 8.66 3.87 -16.47
N ILE A 28 9.73 4.36 -17.07
CA ILE A 28 10.10 4.06 -18.47
C ILE A 28 10.08 2.54 -18.76
N ILE A 29 10.46 1.75 -17.76
CA ILE A 29 10.42 0.29 -17.86
C ILE A 29 9.01 -0.26 -18.10
N GLN A 30 7.97 0.39 -17.56
CA GLN A 30 6.58 -0.01 -17.80
C GLN A 30 6.18 0.27 -19.24
N VAL A 31 6.58 1.43 -19.77
CA VAL A 31 6.34 1.78 -21.18
C VAL A 31 7.02 0.78 -22.11
N VAL A 32 8.30 0.47 -21.87
CA VAL A 32 9.06 -0.50 -22.66
C VAL A 32 8.44 -1.89 -22.60
N LYS A 33 8.06 -2.39 -21.43
CA LYS A 33 7.40 -3.69 -21.27
C LYS A 33 6.09 -3.76 -22.06
N THR A 34 5.26 -2.75 -21.89
CA THR A 34 3.94 -2.70 -22.53
C THR A 34 4.08 -2.65 -24.04
N THR A 35 4.97 -1.81 -24.56
CA THR A 35 5.26 -1.72 -26.01
C THR A 35 5.80 -3.04 -26.56
N ALA A 36 6.77 -3.65 -25.87
CA ALA A 36 7.35 -4.94 -26.29
C ALA A 36 6.29 -6.06 -26.30
N ALA A 37 5.44 -6.16 -25.28
CA ALA A 37 4.37 -7.14 -25.21
C ALA A 37 3.35 -6.95 -26.35
N THR A 38 2.95 -5.71 -26.60
CA THR A 38 1.99 -5.37 -27.66
C THR A 38 2.54 -5.68 -29.04
N LEU A 39 3.78 -5.28 -29.33
CA LEU A 39 4.43 -5.56 -30.63
C LEU A 39 4.65 -7.06 -30.85
N LEU A 40 5.14 -7.78 -29.83
CA LEU A 40 5.34 -9.23 -29.93
C LEU A 40 4.01 -9.94 -30.20
N THR A 41 2.95 -9.56 -29.48
CA THR A 41 1.60 -10.12 -29.70
C THR A 41 1.11 -9.83 -31.11
N TRP A 42 1.30 -8.60 -31.60
CA TRP A 42 0.92 -8.20 -32.94
C TRP A 42 1.56 -9.12 -34.00
N PHE A 43 2.90 -9.31 -33.93
CA PHE A 43 3.60 -10.17 -34.86
C PHE A 43 3.20 -11.65 -34.75
N VAL A 44 3.04 -12.18 -33.53
CA VAL A 44 2.59 -13.56 -33.30
C VAL A 44 1.20 -13.78 -33.89
N CYS A 45 0.26 -12.89 -33.60
CA CYS A 45 -1.09 -13.04 -34.17
C CYS A 45 -1.14 -12.88 -35.67
N LEU A 46 -0.34 -12.02 -36.30
CA LEU A 46 -0.23 -11.92 -37.77
C LEU A 46 0.27 -13.21 -38.43
N THR A 47 1.12 -13.99 -37.74
CA THR A 47 1.56 -15.29 -38.30
C THR A 47 0.49 -16.37 -38.22
N ILE A 48 -0.42 -16.25 -37.27
CA ILE A 48 -1.53 -17.23 -37.04
C ILE A 48 -2.77 -16.84 -37.85
N PHE A 49 -3.07 -15.56 -37.92
CA PHE A 49 -4.22 -14.98 -38.64
C PHE A 49 -3.79 -13.94 -39.66
N PRO A 50 -3.22 -14.32 -40.79
CA PRO A 50 -2.60 -13.39 -41.77
C PRO A 50 -3.61 -12.48 -42.49
N GLU A 51 -4.88 -12.88 -42.54
CA GLU A 51 -5.92 -12.14 -43.27
C GLU A 51 -6.57 -11.02 -42.42
N GLN A 52 -6.31 -10.98 -41.12
CA GLN A 52 -6.95 -10.05 -40.16
C GLN A 52 -5.94 -9.20 -39.42
N MET A 53 -6.36 -7.99 -39.02
CA MET A 53 -5.57 -7.14 -38.12
C MET A 53 -5.74 -7.61 -36.66
N PRO A 54 -4.67 -8.03 -35.99
CA PRO A 54 -4.77 -8.62 -34.62
C PRO A 54 -4.91 -7.55 -33.52
N ILE A 55 -5.92 -6.71 -33.64
CA ILE A 55 -6.16 -5.56 -32.74
C ILE A 55 -6.47 -6.04 -31.32
N PHE A 56 -7.25 -7.12 -31.21
CA PHE A 56 -7.71 -7.61 -29.91
C PHE A 56 -6.60 -8.25 -29.08
N GLY A 57 -5.69 -8.97 -29.75
CA GLY A 57 -4.50 -9.51 -29.13
C GLY A 57 -3.57 -8.40 -28.61
N ALA A 58 -3.32 -7.38 -29.43
CA ALA A 58 -2.52 -6.23 -29.06
C ALA A 58 -3.10 -5.47 -27.86
N ILE A 59 -4.42 -5.20 -27.85
CA ILE A 59 -5.11 -4.58 -26.71
C ILE A 59 -5.08 -5.49 -25.48
N ALA A 60 -5.18 -6.81 -25.67
CA ALA A 60 -5.11 -7.75 -24.55
C ALA A 60 -3.73 -7.69 -23.89
N ALA A 61 -2.65 -7.75 -24.66
CA ALA A 61 -1.29 -7.63 -24.14
C ALA A 61 -1.06 -6.29 -23.40
N LEU A 62 -1.50 -5.18 -24.03
CA LEU A 62 -1.37 -3.83 -23.47
C LEU A 62 -2.02 -3.72 -22.08
N LEU A 63 -3.21 -4.28 -21.91
CA LEU A 63 -3.97 -4.18 -20.66
C LEU A 63 -3.57 -5.24 -19.61
N CYS A 64 -2.93 -6.35 -20.03
CA CYS A 64 -2.43 -7.38 -19.14
C CYS A 64 -1.08 -7.05 -18.53
N VAL A 65 -0.27 -6.19 -19.12
CA VAL A 65 1.00 -5.75 -18.53
C VAL A 65 0.73 -4.79 -17.38
N GLN A 66 0.99 -5.24 -16.15
CA GLN A 66 0.77 -4.50 -14.92
C GLN A 66 2.10 -4.23 -14.19
N GLU A 67 2.03 -3.51 -13.05
CA GLU A 67 3.22 -3.28 -12.21
C GLU A 67 3.75 -4.58 -11.62
N ASN A 68 2.86 -5.49 -11.20
CA ASN A 68 3.17 -6.77 -10.57
C ASN A 68 2.73 -7.95 -11.44
N VAL A 69 3.42 -9.08 -11.33
CA VAL A 69 3.08 -10.32 -12.07
C VAL A 69 1.73 -10.88 -11.65
N ASP A 70 1.41 -10.85 -10.35
CA ASP A 70 0.12 -11.29 -9.81
C ASP A 70 -1.06 -10.51 -10.41
N GLN A 71 -0.95 -9.18 -10.45
CA GLN A 71 -1.95 -8.32 -11.09
C GLN A 71 -2.06 -8.59 -12.60
N SER A 72 -0.93 -8.87 -13.26
CA SER A 72 -0.91 -9.19 -14.68
C SER A 72 -1.63 -10.52 -14.96
N LEU A 73 -1.40 -11.54 -14.13
CA LEU A 73 -2.07 -12.84 -14.26
C LEU A 73 -3.58 -12.71 -14.02
N THR A 74 -3.97 -12.02 -12.93
CA THR A 74 -5.38 -11.77 -12.61
C THR A 74 -6.08 -11.03 -13.75
N ARG A 75 -5.49 -9.97 -14.28
CA ARG A 75 -6.03 -9.22 -15.41
C ARG A 75 -6.11 -10.06 -16.69
N GLY A 76 -5.12 -10.93 -16.93
CA GLY A 76 -5.13 -11.86 -18.06
C GLY A 76 -6.31 -12.82 -18.01
N VAL A 77 -6.52 -13.47 -16.85
CA VAL A 77 -7.63 -14.40 -16.63
C VAL A 77 -8.98 -13.68 -16.72
N GLU A 78 -9.15 -12.56 -16.02
CA GLU A 78 -10.37 -11.75 -16.07
C GLU A 78 -10.73 -11.37 -17.51
N ARG A 79 -9.72 -11.01 -18.31
CA ARG A 79 -9.93 -10.61 -19.70
C ARG A 79 -10.40 -11.76 -20.57
N VAL A 80 -9.76 -12.92 -20.49
CA VAL A 80 -10.16 -14.11 -21.27
C VAL A 80 -11.57 -14.54 -20.88
N VAL A 81 -11.87 -14.62 -19.59
CA VAL A 81 -13.23 -14.96 -19.10
C VAL A 81 -14.25 -13.92 -19.57
N GLY A 82 -13.93 -12.64 -19.49
CA GLY A 82 -14.82 -11.56 -19.96
C GLY A 82 -15.12 -11.66 -21.45
N VAL A 83 -14.11 -12.00 -22.28
CA VAL A 83 -14.30 -12.20 -23.71
C VAL A 83 -15.15 -13.45 -23.98
N MET A 84 -14.89 -14.57 -23.30
CA MET A 84 -15.71 -15.79 -23.44
C MET A 84 -17.19 -15.51 -23.13
N LEU A 85 -17.47 -14.86 -22.01
CA LEU A 85 -18.83 -14.50 -21.62
C LEU A 85 -19.47 -13.53 -22.63
N GLY A 86 -18.73 -12.53 -23.10
CA GLY A 86 -19.22 -11.60 -24.12
C GLY A 86 -19.55 -12.24 -25.45
N VAL A 87 -18.70 -13.15 -25.92
CA VAL A 87 -18.97 -13.98 -27.14
C VAL A 87 -20.22 -14.84 -26.92
N SER A 88 -20.34 -15.50 -25.75
CA SER A 88 -21.52 -16.33 -25.42
C SER A 88 -22.81 -15.52 -25.41
N VAL A 89 -22.79 -14.30 -24.83
CA VAL A 89 -23.94 -13.39 -24.84
C VAL A 89 -24.33 -13.00 -26.26
N ALA A 90 -23.37 -12.64 -27.10
CA ALA A 90 -23.62 -12.24 -28.48
C ALA A 90 -24.20 -13.38 -29.31
N LEU A 91 -23.59 -14.58 -29.24
CA LEU A 91 -24.06 -15.78 -29.96
C LEU A 91 -25.46 -16.19 -29.48
N GLY A 92 -25.71 -16.18 -28.16
CA GLY A 92 -27.01 -16.48 -27.62
C GLY A 92 -28.10 -15.48 -28.07
N ALA A 93 -27.77 -14.19 -28.06
CA ALA A 93 -28.68 -13.15 -28.54
C ALA A 93 -28.99 -13.28 -30.04
N ALA A 94 -27.97 -13.54 -30.86
CA ALA A 94 -28.13 -13.72 -32.28
C ALA A 94 -28.95 -14.98 -32.66
N ALA A 95 -28.74 -16.08 -31.94
CA ALA A 95 -29.47 -17.33 -32.14
C ALA A 95 -30.95 -17.21 -31.82
N ILE A 96 -31.34 -16.40 -30.81
CA ILE A 96 -32.72 -16.27 -30.37
C ILE A 96 -33.49 -15.21 -31.15
N PHE A 97 -32.83 -14.06 -31.43
CA PHE A 97 -33.55 -12.87 -31.92
C PHE A 97 -33.15 -12.45 -33.35
N GLY A 98 -32.11 -13.03 -33.92
CA GLY A 98 -31.53 -12.55 -35.20
C GLY A 98 -30.89 -11.14 -35.09
N PRO A 99 -30.38 -10.57 -36.19
CA PRO A 99 -29.69 -9.26 -36.17
C PRO A 99 -30.72 -8.13 -36.09
N GLN A 100 -30.87 -7.53 -34.92
CA GLN A 100 -31.76 -6.39 -34.67
C GLN A 100 -31.06 -5.29 -33.85
N ALA A 101 -31.32 -4.00 -34.13
CA ALA A 101 -30.68 -2.88 -33.52
C ALA A 101 -30.87 -2.79 -31.97
N TRP A 102 -32.02 -3.21 -31.43
CA TRP A 102 -32.27 -3.19 -30.00
C TRP A 102 -31.42 -4.19 -29.18
N LEU A 103 -30.84 -5.22 -29.86
CA LEU A 103 -29.94 -6.19 -29.23
C LEU A 103 -28.71 -5.56 -28.60
N PHE A 104 -28.25 -4.40 -29.09
CA PHE A 104 -27.16 -3.67 -28.46
C PHE A 104 -27.48 -3.29 -27.01
N ILE A 105 -28.70 -2.78 -26.78
CA ILE A 105 -29.15 -2.39 -25.43
C ILE A 105 -29.32 -3.62 -24.56
N ALA A 106 -29.97 -4.66 -25.08
CA ALA A 106 -30.16 -5.90 -24.35
C ALA A 106 -28.82 -6.57 -23.97
N ALA A 107 -27.87 -6.60 -24.90
CA ALA A 107 -26.55 -7.18 -24.65
C ALA A 107 -25.79 -6.42 -23.55
N ILE A 108 -25.87 -5.07 -23.47
CA ILE A 108 -25.28 -4.29 -22.40
C ILE A 108 -25.90 -4.68 -21.05
N ILE A 109 -27.24 -4.70 -20.97
CA ILE A 109 -27.97 -5.03 -19.73
C ILE A 109 -27.60 -6.42 -19.25
N VAL A 110 -27.69 -7.42 -20.14
CA VAL A 110 -27.37 -8.82 -19.83
C VAL A 110 -25.90 -8.94 -19.37
N SER A 111 -24.97 -8.30 -20.08
CA SER A 111 -23.55 -8.32 -19.71
C SER A 111 -23.31 -7.73 -18.33
N MET A 112 -23.93 -6.61 -18.00
CA MET A 112 -23.81 -5.98 -16.68
C MET A 112 -24.44 -6.84 -15.59
N CYS A 113 -25.60 -7.47 -15.86
CA CYS A 113 -26.22 -8.41 -14.93
C CYS A 113 -25.35 -9.64 -14.67
N ILE A 114 -24.71 -10.20 -15.70
CA ILE A 114 -23.77 -11.33 -15.57
C ILE A 114 -22.57 -10.91 -14.73
N GLY A 115 -21.97 -9.75 -15.00
CA GLY A 115 -20.84 -9.23 -14.23
C GLY A 115 -21.18 -9.02 -12.75
N TRP A 116 -22.37 -8.48 -12.48
CA TRP A 116 -22.87 -8.29 -11.12
C TRP A 116 -23.13 -9.63 -10.40
N LEU A 117 -23.78 -10.59 -11.07
CA LEU A 117 -24.09 -11.91 -10.52
C LEU A 117 -22.83 -12.70 -10.18
N LEU A 118 -21.80 -12.61 -11.02
CA LEU A 118 -20.50 -13.27 -10.82
C LEU A 118 -19.56 -12.48 -9.90
N LYS A 119 -20.01 -11.34 -9.35
CA LYS A 119 -19.21 -10.45 -8.49
C LYS A 119 -17.88 -10.05 -9.13
N MET A 120 -17.88 -9.84 -10.44
CA MET A 120 -16.68 -9.44 -11.19
C MET A 120 -16.33 -7.97 -10.95
N THR A 121 -15.08 -7.61 -11.24
CA THR A 121 -14.66 -6.20 -11.20
C THR A 121 -15.37 -5.38 -12.26
N ASN A 122 -15.52 -4.07 -12.07
CA ASN A 122 -16.12 -3.18 -13.07
C ASN A 122 -15.40 -3.28 -14.43
N SER A 123 -14.08 -3.47 -14.42
CA SER A 123 -13.29 -3.64 -15.63
C SER A 123 -13.67 -4.90 -16.40
N SER A 124 -13.88 -6.01 -15.69
CA SER A 124 -14.25 -7.29 -16.28
C SER A 124 -15.70 -7.29 -16.80
N SER A 125 -16.63 -6.67 -16.05
CA SER A 125 -18.01 -6.48 -16.49
C SER A 125 -18.11 -5.65 -17.77
N ASN A 126 -17.35 -4.55 -17.86
CA ASN A 126 -17.25 -3.74 -19.07
C ASN A 126 -16.67 -4.53 -20.24
N GLN A 127 -15.71 -5.44 -19.99
CA GLN A 127 -15.14 -6.30 -21.02
C GLN A 127 -16.17 -7.23 -21.66
N ILE A 128 -17.10 -7.80 -20.86
CA ILE A 128 -18.21 -8.64 -21.36
C ILE A 128 -19.08 -7.81 -22.31
N ALA A 129 -19.50 -6.62 -21.89
CA ALA A 129 -20.34 -5.74 -22.68
C ALA A 129 -19.67 -5.29 -23.98
N ILE A 130 -18.41 -4.83 -23.91
CA ILE A 130 -17.67 -4.40 -25.10
C ILE A 130 -17.51 -5.57 -26.09
N THR A 131 -17.23 -6.77 -25.61
CA THR A 131 -17.08 -7.94 -26.47
C THR A 131 -18.41 -8.31 -27.13
N ALA A 132 -19.50 -8.35 -26.37
CA ALA A 132 -20.82 -8.64 -26.92
C ALA A 132 -21.26 -7.61 -27.98
N LEU A 133 -21.04 -6.32 -27.69
CA LEU A 133 -21.34 -5.24 -28.65
C LEU A 133 -20.55 -5.35 -29.94
N LEU A 134 -19.24 -5.61 -29.86
CA LEU A 134 -18.39 -5.74 -31.03
C LEU A 134 -18.72 -6.99 -31.86
N MET A 135 -19.10 -8.09 -31.20
CA MET A 135 -19.58 -9.29 -31.87
C MET A 135 -20.87 -9.04 -32.65
N ILE A 136 -21.84 -8.34 -32.04
CA ILE A 136 -23.10 -8.00 -32.71
C ILE A 136 -22.89 -6.99 -33.84
N ALA A 137 -21.95 -6.02 -33.65
CA ALA A 137 -21.69 -4.97 -34.64
C ALA A 137 -20.90 -5.45 -35.87
N LEU A 138 -19.90 -6.30 -35.66
CA LEU A 138 -18.91 -6.68 -36.68
C LEU A 138 -19.07 -8.12 -37.17
N GLY A 139 -19.70 -8.99 -36.37
CA GLY A 139 -19.97 -10.36 -36.72
C GLY A 139 -21.14 -10.43 -37.72
N GLY A 140 -20.86 -10.53 -39.01
CA GLY A 140 -21.87 -10.78 -40.03
C GLY A 140 -22.63 -12.09 -39.75
N ALA A 141 -23.87 -12.22 -40.24
CA ALA A 141 -24.79 -13.31 -39.90
C ALA A 141 -24.23 -14.74 -40.13
N ASN A 142 -23.27 -14.91 -41.05
CA ASN A 142 -22.76 -16.23 -41.45
C ASN A 142 -21.36 -16.55 -40.87
N SER A 143 -20.68 -15.63 -40.15
CA SER A 143 -19.31 -15.79 -39.66
C SER A 143 -19.12 -15.51 -38.18
N GLN A 144 -20.21 -15.43 -37.41
CA GLN A 144 -20.13 -15.04 -36.00
C GLN A 144 -19.32 -16.01 -35.12
N LEU A 145 -19.42 -17.33 -35.42
CA LEU A 145 -18.66 -18.33 -34.66
C LEU A 145 -17.16 -18.23 -34.93
N ASP A 146 -16.79 -18.10 -36.20
CA ASP A 146 -15.37 -18.00 -36.59
C ASP A 146 -14.75 -16.72 -36.01
N TYR A 147 -15.42 -15.59 -36.14
CA TYR A 147 -15.01 -14.32 -35.57
C TYR A 147 -14.91 -14.38 -34.03
N GLY A 148 -15.84 -15.04 -33.37
CA GLY A 148 -15.82 -15.24 -31.91
C GLY A 148 -14.64 -16.08 -31.46
N PHE A 149 -14.32 -17.16 -32.19
CA PHE A 149 -13.18 -18.02 -31.90
C PHE A 149 -11.85 -17.30 -32.12
N GLU A 150 -11.69 -16.59 -33.24
CA GLU A 150 -10.51 -15.78 -33.52
C GLU A 150 -10.27 -14.73 -32.44
N ARG A 151 -11.32 -13.97 -32.06
CA ARG A 151 -11.24 -12.97 -31.02
C ARG A 151 -10.82 -13.56 -29.68
N LEU A 152 -11.36 -14.72 -29.31
CA LEU A 152 -10.98 -15.42 -28.09
C LEU A 152 -9.52 -15.84 -28.12
N THR A 153 -9.09 -16.42 -29.24
CA THR A 153 -7.71 -16.91 -29.45
C THR A 153 -6.72 -15.76 -29.43
N GLU A 154 -6.96 -14.67 -30.17
CA GLU A 154 -6.13 -13.46 -30.12
C GLU A 154 -6.01 -12.90 -28.70
N THR A 155 -7.14 -12.81 -27.98
CA THR A 155 -7.16 -12.29 -26.61
C THR A 155 -6.36 -13.20 -25.67
N ALA A 156 -6.48 -14.51 -25.80
CA ALA A 156 -5.73 -15.48 -25.00
C ALA A 156 -4.23 -15.40 -25.26
N ILE A 157 -3.82 -15.30 -26.54
CA ILE A 157 -2.42 -15.12 -26.94
C ILE A 157 -1.87 -13.79 -26.37
N GLY A 158 -2.63 -12.69 -26.53
CA GLY A 158 -2.22 -11.38 -26.03
C GLY A 158 -2.09 -11.35 -24.51
N ALA A 159 -3.03 -11.95 -23.79
CA ALA A 159 -2.97 -12.07 -22.34
C ALA A 159 -1.77 -12.91 -21.89
N ALA A 160 -1.53 -14.06 -22.53
CA ALA A 160 -0.39 -14.92 -22.23
C ALA A 160 0.95 -14.21 -22.44
N ILE A 161 1.14 -13.58 -23.62
CA ILE A 161 2.36 -12.82 -23.91
C ILE A 161 2.52 -11.65 -22.95
N GLY A 162 1.45 -10.92 -22.61
CA GLY A 162 1.50 -9.83 -21.64
C GLY A 162 1.97 -10.30 -20.27
N VAL A 163 1.45 -11.43 -19.77
CA VAL A 163 1.88 -12.03 -18.50
C VAL A 163 3.33 -12.51 -18.57
N ILE A 164 3.72 -13.20 -19.64
CA ILE A 164 5.09 -13.72 -19.82
C ILE A 164 6.11 -12.57 -19.85
N ILE A 165 5.88 -11.54 -20.67
CA ILE A 165 6.76 -10.37 -20.74
C ILE A 165 6.82 -9.66 -19.38
N ASN A 166 5.69 -9.56 -18.68
CA ASN A 166 5.67 -8.98 -17.33
C ASN A 166 6.44 -9.81 -16.31
N ALA A 167 6.44 -11.14 -16.42
CA ALA A 167 7.21 -12.03 -15.56
C ALA A 167 8.72 -12.03 -15.88
N VAL A 168 9.09 -11.95 -17.19
CA VAL A 168 10.50 -11.96 -17.65
C VAL A 168 11.17 -10.62 -17.41
N VAL A 169 10.48 -9.52 -17.75
CA VAL A 169 10.98 -8.15 -17.51
C VAL A 169 10.54 -7.71 -16.12
N VAL A 170 11.17 -8.27 -15.11
CA VAL A 170 10.87 -8.03 -13.70
C VAL A 170 11.01 -6.55 -13.36
N ALA A 171 9.93 -5.94 -12.87
CA ALA A 171 10.03 -4.65 -12.21
C ALA A 171 10.99 -4.76 -11.00
N PRO A 172 11.87 -3.77 -10.78
CA PRO A 172 12.74 -3.79 -9.61
C PRO A 172 11.86 -3.90 -8.36
N VAL A 173 12.17 -4.88 -7.49
CA VAL A 173 11.46 -5.07 -6.23
C VAL A 173 11.66 -3.82 -5.40
N ARG A 174 10.58 -3.11 -5.08
CA ARG A 174 10.62 -1.87 -4.30
C ARG A 174 10.69 -2.20 -2.80
N THR A 175 11.75 -2.85 -2.35
CA THR A 175 12.00 -3.07 -0.91
C THR A 175 12.68 -1.86 -0.25
N LEU A 176 13.44 -1.08 -1.01
CA LEU A 176 14.11 0.13 -0.50
C LEU A 176 13.15 1.12 0.18
N PRO A 177 11.97 1.46 -0.40
CA PRO A 177 11.02 2.35 0.26
C PRO A 177 10.52 1.82 1.60
N VAL A 178 10.27 0.50 1.73
CA VAL A 178 9.80 -0.12 2.98
C VAL A 178 10.81 0.08 4.09
N HIS A 179 12.06 -0.25 3.83
CA HIS A 179 13.14 -0.12 4.82
C HIS A 179 13.35 1.34 5.26
N GLN A 180 13.28 2.29 4.32
CA GLN A 180 13.43 3.72 4.62
C GLN A 180 12.27 4.26 5.46
N GLU A 181 11.03 3.93 5.11
CA GLU A 181 9.85 4.36 5.87
C GLU A 181 9.81 3.71 7.26
N LEU A 182 10.24 2.45 7.38
CA LEU A 182 10.33 1.76 8.66
C LEU A 182 11.38 2.39 9.58
N ARG A 183 12.54 2.78 9.02
CA ARG A 183 13.56 3.57 9.75
C ARG A 183 13.02 4.92 10.19
N GLY A 184 12.30 5.63 9.30
CA GLY A 184 11.63 6.88 9.63
C GLY A 184 10.68 6.71 10.81
N LEU A 185 9.82 5.68 10.77
CA LEU A 185 8.88 5.37 11.84
C LEU A 185 9.57 5.09 13.19
N CYS A 186 10.72 4.39 13.20
CA CYS A 186 11.52 4.18 14.41
C CYS A 186 12.09 5.50 14.96
N HIS A 187 12.59 6.36 14.08
CA HIS A 187 13.10 7.67 14.48
C HIS A 187 12.02 8.57 15.06
N ASP A 188 10.82 8.59 14.45
CA ASP A 188 9.69 9.39 14.91
C ASP A 188 9.15 8.86 16.24
N ALA A 189 9.10 7.54 16.44
CA ALA A 189 8.76 6.92 17.71
C ALA A 189 9.77 7.26 18.81
N ALA A 190 11.06 7.21 18.52
CA ALA A 190 12.12 7.61 19.45
C ALA A 190 12.03 9.10 19.78
N ALA A 191 11.73 9.96 18.80
CA ALA A 191 11.52 11.39 19.03
C ALA A 191 10.29 11.65 19.92
N ALA A 192 9.20 10.88 19.74
CA ALA A 192 8.01 10.97 20.59
C ALA A 192 8.31 10.57 22.05
N LEU A 193 9.10 9.50 22.27
CA LEU A 193 9.55 9.10 23.62
C LEU A 193 10.40 10.20 24.27
N ARG A 194 11.31 10.85 23.52
CA ARG A 194 12.09 11.98 24.04
C ARG A 194 11.19 13.16 24.41
N ARG A 195 10.20 13.47 23.59
CA ARG A 195 9.24 14.55 23.94
C ARG A 195 8.44 14.24 25.20
N LEU A 196 8.03 12.98 25.42
CA LEU A 196 7.45 12.56 26.69
C LEU A 196 8.39 12.79 27.87
N ALA A 197 9.66 12.41 27.71
CA ALA A 197 10.69 12.66 28.70
C ALA A 197 10.88 14.16 28.96
N ASP A 198 10.87 15.01 27.92
CA ASP A 198 11.03 16.46 28.04
C ASP A 198 9.82 17.14 28.69
N ALA A 199 8.60 16.58 28.51
CA ALA A 199 7.39 17.05 29.21
C ALA A 199 7.42 16.77 30.72
N LEU A 200 8.10 15.69 31.12
CA LEU A 200 8.27 15.30 32.51
C LEU A 200 9.53 15.92 33.16
N ALA A 201 10.48 16.39 32.37
CA ALA A 201 11.72 16.98 32.85
C ALA A 201 11.58 18.49 33.16
N GLU A 202 10.73 19.20 32.43
CA GLU A 202 10.55 20.64 32.54
C GLU A 202 9.06 21.01 32.43
N PRO A 203 8.58 22.04 33.13
CA PRO A 203 7.20 22.52 32.98
C PRO A 203 6.91 22.93 31.54
N ARG A 204 5.76 22.52 31.02
CA ARG A 204 5.29 22.80 29.65
C ARG A 204 3.92 23.45 29.66
N ASP A 205 3.67 24.29 28.65
CA ASP A 205 2.38 24.89 28.42
C ASP A 205 1.45 23.98 27.59
N ASP A 206 0.17 24.35 27.55
CA ASP A 206 -0.86 23.56 26.86
C ASP A 206 -0.58 23.44 25.35
N GLU A 207 -0.05 24.49 24.70
CA GLU A 207 0.25 24.48 23.26
C GLU A 207 1.36 23.46 22.95
N TRP A 208 2.37 23.39 23.78
CA TRP A 208 3.45 22.41 23.63
C TRP A 208 2.97 20.98 23.84
N LEU A 209 2.09 20.75 24.84
CA LEU A 209 1.49 19.44 25.12
C LEU A 209 0.56 18.98 23.98
N GLU A 210 -0.21 19.92 23.39
CA GLU A 210 -1.05 19.63 22.23
C GLU A 210 -0.21 19.22 21.01
N ASP A 211 0.89 19.94 20.71
CA ASP A 211 1.83 19.56 19.63
C ASP A 211 2.48 18.19 19.89
N MET A 212 2.84 17.89 21.14
CA MET A 212 3.34 16.56 21.53
C MET A 212 2.31 15.46 21.21
N LEU A 213 1.05 15.65 21.62
CA LEU A 213 -0.02 14.70 21.35
C LEU A 213 -0.32 14.55 19.85
N GLU A 214 -0.33 15.66 19.11
CA GLU A 214 -0.54 15.61 17.65
C GLU A 214 0.57 14.83 16.93
N ARG A 215 1.83 15.02 17.33
CA ARG A 215 2.95 14.23 16.79
C ARG A 215 2.81 12.74 17.11
N ALA A 216 2.41 12.39 18.32
CA ALA A 216 2.15 11.00 18.69
C ALA A 216 1.00 10.38 17.88
N ARG A 217 -0.05 11.15 17.56
CA ARG A 217 -1.14 10.71 16.68
C ARG A 217 -0.68 10.44 15.25
N ARG A 218 0.24 11.25 14.71
CA ARG A 218 0.81 11.05 13.37
C ARG A 218 1.54 9.70 13.23
N LEU A 219 2.09 9.14 14.31
CA LEU A 219 2.68 7.80 14.29
C LEU A 219 1.69 6.72 13.83
N GLN A 220 0.38 6.89 14.06
CA GLN A 220 -0.64 5.95 13.61
C GLN A 220 -0.85 6.01 12.08
N ASP A 221 -0.76 7.21 11.49
CA ASP A 221 -0.85 7.40 10.04
C ASP A 221 0.38 6.79 9.35
N ASP A 222 1.57 7.03 9.92
CA ASP A 222 2.83 6.48 9.42
C ASP A 222 2.87 4.95 9.54
N ARG A 223 2.37 4.38 10.66
CA ARG A 223 2.16 2.93 10.82
C ARG A 223 1.29 2.36 9.70
N THR A 224 0.18 3.03 9.40
CA THR A 224 -0.74 2.59 8.34
C THR A 224 -0.07 2.62 6.97
N ARG A 225 0.76 3.63 6.72
CA ARG A 225 1.54 3.77 5.48
C ARG A 225 2.57 2.64 5.34
N VAL A 226 3.36 2.38 6.39
CA VAL A 226 4.35 1.29 6.39
C VAL A 226 3.69 -0.06 6.19
N HIS A 227 2.54 -0.33 6.85
CA HIS A 227 1.78 -1.55 6.65
C HIS A 227 1.30 -1.74 5.21
N ALA A 228 0.85 -0.67 4.55
CA ALA A 228 0.44 -0.71 3.15
C ALA A 228 1.64 -1.03 2.22
N LEU A 229 2.80 -0.42 2.47
CA LEU A 229 4.03 -0.68 1.72
C LEU A 229 4.53 -2.11 1.90
N LEU A 230 4.51 -2.66 3.11
CA LEU A 230 4.85 -4.06 3.38
C LEU A 230 3.94 -5.02 2.61
N ARG A 231 2.64 -4.78 2.59
CA ARG A 231 1.70 -5.59 1.80
C ARG A 231 2.01 -5.50 0.31
N GLN A 232 2.21 -4.30 -0.22
CA GLN A 232 2.56 -4.10 -1.62
C GLN A 232 3.87 -4.80 -2.00
N ALA A 233 4.88 -4.76 -1.11
CA ALA A 233 6.14 -5.45 -1.31
C ALA A 233 5.95 -6.98 -1.32
N ARG A 234 5.17 -7.56 -0.41
CA ARG A 234 4.84 -9.00 -0.39
C ARG A 234 4.14 -9.43 -1.68
N ASP A 235 3.13 -8.69 -2.11
CA ASP A 235 2.39 -8.99 -3.34
C ASP A 235 3.33 -8.95 -4.55
N SER A 236 4.27 -8.01 -4.59
CA SER A 236 5.27 -7.92 -5.66
C SER A 236 6.24 -9.10 -5.72
N LEU A 237 6.47 -9.78 -4.58
CA LEU A 237 7.38 -10.92 -4.47
C LEU A 237 6.72 -12.27 -4.74
N ARG A 238 5.39 -12.36 -4.68
CA ARG A 238 4.65 -13.62 -4.72
C ARG A 238 4.94 -14.45 -5.96
N PHE A 239 4.97 -13.84 -7.13
CA PHE A 239 5.24 -14.49 -8.41
C PHE A 239 6.52 -14.00 -9.11
N ASN A 240 7.41 -13.33 -8.36
CA ASN A 240 8.65 -12.85 -8.91
C ASN A 240 9.72 -13.95 -8.86
N PRO A 241 10.24 -14.45 -10.00
CA PRO A 241 11.28 -15.49 -10.03
C PRO A 241 12.56 -15.10 -9.29
N ARG A 242 12.85 -13.79 -9.22
CA ARG A 242 14.01 -13.25 -8.47
C ARG A 242 13.67 -12.85 -7.04
N GLY A 243 12.45 -13.12 -6.58
CA GLY A 243 11.95 -12.75 -5.26
C GLY A 243 12.68 -13.38 -4.10
N ALA A 244 13.29 -14.57 -4.29
CA ALA A 244 13.97 -15.29 -3.22
C ALA A 244 15.05 -14.46 -2.50
N LYS A 245 15.83 -13.66 -3.24
CA LYS A 245 16.88 -12.79 -2.69
C LYS A 245 16.32 -11.69 -1.77
N TYR A 246 15.09 -11.23 -2.00
CA TYR A 246 14.49 -10.11 -1.28
C TYR A 246 13.54 -10.56 -0.17
N ARG A 247 13.15 -11.86 -0.15
CA ARG A 247 12.22 -12.39 0.87
C ARG A 247 12.79 -12.29 2.27
N ALA A 248 14.03 -12.70 2.48
CA ALA A 248 14.67 -12.62 3.78
C ALA A 248 14.73 -11.18 4.33
N SER A 249 15.07 -10.20 3.49
CA SER A 249 15.06 -8.80 3.91
C SER A 249 13.65 -8.31 4.26
N LEU A 250 12.64 -8.67 3.46
CA LEU A 250 11.26 -8.29 3.73
C LEU A 250 10.70 -8.96 4.99
N GLU A 251 11.08 -10.21 5.27
CA GLU A 251 10.72 -10.92 6.50
C GLU A 251 11.34 -10.25 7.73
N THR A 252 12.58 -9.76 7.62
CA THR A 252 13.23 -8.99 8.68
C THR A 252 12.52 -7.66 8.93
N ASP A 253 12.19 -6.93 7.85
CA ASP A 253 11.45 -5.67 7.94
C ASP A 253 10.04 -5.88 8.54
N ASP A 254 9.39 -6.97 8.17
CA ASP A 254 8.08 -7.31 8.71
C ASP A 254 8.13 -7.68 10.19
N ALA A 255 9.10 -8.50 10.59
CA ALA A 255 9.32 -8.86 11.99
C ALA A 255 9.59 -7.61 12.86
N LEU A 256 10.43 -6.68 12.36
CA LEU A 256 10.66 -5.40 13.01
C LEU A 256 9.37 -4.57 13.11
N PHE A 257 8.58 -4.50 12.05
CA PHE A 257 7.31 -3.77 12.05
C PHE A 257 6.31 -4.36 13.06
N GLN A 258 6.19 -5.69 13.15
CA GLN A 258 5.34 -6.35 14.14
C GLN A 258 5.78 -6.01 15.58
N ARG A 259 7.07 -5.92 15.82
CA ARG A 259 7.65 -5.53 17.11
C ARG A 259 7.37 -4.06 17.45
N LEU A 260 7.35 -3.17 16.45
CA LEU A 260 7.09 -1.75 16.62
C LEU A 260 5.62 -1.41 16.89
N GLN A 261 4.68 -2.13 16.30
CA GLN A 261 3.25 -1.80 16.41
C GLN A 261 2.75 -1.59 17.86
N PRO A 262 3.01 -2.51 18.82
CA PRO A 262 2.61 -2.29 20.22
C PRO A 262 3.36 -1.10 20.84
N ILE A 263 4.63 -0.86 20.51
CA ILE A 263 5.40 0.28 21.01
C ILE A 263 4.74 1.59 20.60
N LEU A 264 4.34 1.74 19.33
CA LEU A 264 3.64 2.93 18.85
C LEU A 264 2.32 3.17 19.57
N THR A 265 1.61 2.09 19.90
CA THR A 265 0.34 2.16 20.64
C THR A 265 0.59 2.66 22.06
N GLN A 266 1.61 2.15 22.75
CA GLN A 266 1.96 2.61 24.11
C GLN A 266 2.42 4.07 24.11
N ILE A 267 3.27 4.48 23.17
CA ILE A 267 3.72 5.88 23.05
C ILE A 267 2.53 6.82 22.86
N THR A 268 1.58 6.46 21.99
CA THR A 268 0.37 7.28 21.79
C THR A 268 -0.51 7.31 23.04
N GLY A 269 -0.63 6.20 23.75
CA GLY A 269 -1.33 6.10 25.03
C GLY A 269 -0.71 6.97 26.12
N MET A 270 0.61 6.87 26.30
CA MET A 270 1.37 7.71 27.25
C MET A 270 1.23 9.20 26.94
N SER A 271 1.33 9.57 25.65
CA SER A 271 1.18 10.97 25.24
C SER A 271 -0.21 11.52 25.54
N ARG A 272 -1.24 10.71 25.38
CA ARG A 272 -2.60 11.09 25.72
C ARG A 272 -2.81 11.18 27.24
N ALA A 273 -2.37 10.17 27.99
CA ALA A 273 -2.48 10.18 29.45
C ALA A 273 -1.76 11.38 30.07
N LEU A 274 -0.57 11.72 29.54
CA LEU A 274 0.16 12.88 30.01
C LEU A 274 -0.55 14.19 29.63
N TYR A 275 -1.09 14.32 28.42
CA TYR A 275 -1.87 15.51 28.02
C TYR A 275 -3.12 15.71 28.88
N ASP A 276 -3.87 14.63 29.14
CA ASP A 276 -5.13 14.67 29.86
C ASP A 276 -4.96 14.95 31.39
N LEU A 277 -3.81 14.56 31.97
CA LEU A 277 -3.56 14.58 33.42
C LEU A 277 -2.27 15.35 33.80
N TYR A 278 -1.78 16.21 32.92
CA TYR A 278 -0.56 16.96 33.17
C TYR A 278 -0.75 18.02 34.25
N GLU A 279 0.14 18.01 35.24
CA GLU A 279 0.25 19.05 36.24
C GLU A 279 1.72 19.52 36.34
N PRO A 280 1.99 20.85 36.41
CA PRO A 280 3.37 21.37 36.38
C PRO A 280 4.27 20.94 37.53
N ASP A 281 3.72 20.49 38.65
CA ASP A 281 4.45 19.99 39.82
C ASP A 281 4.97 18.55 39.64
N LEU A 282 4.50 17.81 38.65
CA LEU A 282 5.03 16.49 38.23
C LEU A 282 6.55 16.51 38.03
N VAL A 283 7.08 17.62 37.50
CA VAL A 283 8.52 17.72 37.21
C VAL A 283 9.40 17.75 38.47
N THR A 284 8.82 18.01 39.62
CA THR A 284 9.52 18.04 40.92
C THR A 284 9.54 16.68 41.63
N ASP A 285 8.80 15.71 41.12
CA ASP A 285 8.71 14.37 41.70
C ASP A 285 9.97 13.55 41.41
N PRO A 286 10.69 13.07 42.43
CA PRO A 286 11.87 12.23 42.24
C PRO A 286 11.60 10.95 41.42
N SER A 287 10.38 10.39 41.52
CA SER A 287 9.97 9.20 40.78
C SER A 287 9.88 9.47 39.29
N VAL A 288 9.47 10.68 38.91
CA VAL A 288 9.34 11.10 37.51
C VAL A 288 10.70 11.25 36.85
N MET A 289 11.72 11.74 37.59
CA MET A 289 13.09 11.87 37.04
C MET A 289 13.67 10.53 36.57
N GLY A 290 13.44 9.44 37.30
CA GLY A 290 13.85 8.10 36.88
C GLY A 290 13.13 7.63 35.61
N MET A 291 11.86 7.97 35.47
CA MET A 291 11.08 7.67 34.24
C MET A 291 11.60 8.47 33.03
N VAL A 292 11.96 9.73 33.22
CA VAL A 292 12.58 10.57 32.18
C VAL A 292 13.82 9.90 31.60
N GLU A 293 14.69 9.41 32.48
CA GLU A 293 15.92 8.75 32.07
C GLU A 293 15.65 7.41 31.37
N GLU A 294 14.70 6.61 31.88
CA GLU A 294 14.29 5.36 31.24
C GLU A 294 13.65 5.57 29.86
N MET A 295 12.86 6.63 29.68
CA MET A 295 12.29 7.01 28.37
C MET A 295 13.38 7.41 27.38
N ARG A 296 14.40 8.15 27.83
CA ARG A 296 15.54 8.54 26.98
C ARG A 296 16.37 7.33 26.55
N ARG A 297 16.61 6.37 27.45
CA ARG A 297 17.29 5.11 27.13
C ARG A 297 16.47 4.26 26.17
N ALA A 298 15.17 4.14 26.39
CA ALA A 298 14.26 3.43 25.48
C ALA A 298 14.26 4.08 24.08
N ALA A 299 14.27 5.41 24.00
CA ALA A 299 14.36 6.13 22.74
C ALA A 299 15.69 5.89 22.01
N HIS A 300 16.79 5.79 22.73
CA HIS A 300 18.09 5.43 22.18
C HIS A 300 18.08 4.02 21.61
N ASP A 301 17.68 3.03 22.41
CA ASP A 301 17.68 1.62 22.01
C ASP A 301 16.69 1.34 20.87
N LEU A 302 15.58 2.08 20.80
CA LEU A 302 14.65 2.01 19.69
C LEU A 302 15.31 2.44 18.36
N GLN A 303 16.22 3.41 18.40
CA GLN A 303 16.98 3.81 17.21
C GLN A 303 18.04 2.77 16.83
N LEU A 304 18.63 2.07 17.79
CA LEU A 304 19.57 0.98 17.51
C LEU A 304 18.93 -0.17 16.71
N LEU A 305 17.63 -0.42 16.86
CA LEU A 305 16.93 -1.47 16.09
C LEU A 305 17.02 -1.28 14.56
N VAL A 306 17.24 -0.05 14.10
CA VAL A 306 17.29 0.31 12.68
C VAL A 306 18.65 0.88 12.25
N THR A 307 19.59 0.97 13.17
CA THR A 307 20.96 1.41 12.87
C THR A 307 21.69 0.27 12.14
N PRO A 308 22.33 0.54 10.99
CA PRO A 308 23.14 -0.47 10.32
C PRO A 308 24.24 -0.98 11.26
N VAL A 309 24.51 -2.30 11.20
CA VAL A 309 25.68 -2.84 11.87
C VAL A 309 26.92 -2.04 11.43
N PRO A 310 27.75 -1.57 12.37
CA PRO A 310 28.93 -0.76 12.06
C PRO A 310 29.81 -1.43 11.02
N ALA A 311 30.49 -0.61 10.19
CA ALA A 311 31.51 -1.12 9.29
C ALA A 311 32.69 -1.71 10.08
N TRP A 312 33.52 -2.54 9.42
CA TRP A 312 34.68 -3.17 10.04
C TRP A 312 35.56 -2.12 10.74
N GLY A 313 35.70 -2.24 12.06
CA GLY A 313 36.55 -1.38 12.89
C GLY A 313 35.81 -0.41 13.83
N ASP A 314 34.51 -0.22 13.67
CA ASP A 314 33.71 0.57 14.59
C ASP A 314 33.12 -0.33 15.68
N GLU A 315 33.21 0.09 16.94
CA GLU A 315 32.55 -0.61 18.04
C GLU A 315 31.02 -0.45 17.90
N PRO A 316 30.25 -1.55 18.05
CA PRO A 316 28.79 -1.44 18.06
C PRO A 316 28.35 -0.59 19.27
N GLU A 317 27.42 0.34 19.03
CA GLU A 317 26.82 1.14 20.10
C GLU A 317 26.06 0.23 21.06
N GLU A 318 26.36 0.31 22.35
CA GLU A 318 25.76 -0.58 23.36
C GLU A 318 24.33 -0.13 23.72
N PRO A 319 23.41 -1.09 23.97
CA PRO A 319 22.08 -0.80 24.47
C PRO A 319 22.14 -0.03 25.81
N ALA A 320 21.34 1.03 25.91
CA ALA A 320 21.28 1.89 27.11
C ALA A 320 20.31 1.36 28.18
N LEU A 321 19.32 0.53 27.79
CA LEU A 321 18.37 -0.08 28.73
C LEU A 321 19.07 -1.11 29.64
N THR A 322 19.01 -0.86 30.94
CA THR A 322 19.57 -1.72 31.99
C THR A 322 18.47 -2.41 32.80
N ALA A 323 18.57 -2.50 34.11
CA ALA A 323 17.51 -3.04 34.97
C ALA A 323 16.23 -2.18 34.91
N PRO A 324 15.02 -2.76 35.01
CA PRO A 324 13.78 -1.99 35.02
C PRO A 324 13.75 -0.97 36.15
N TYR A 325 13.29 0.24 35.82
CA TYR A 325 13.07 1.25 36.85
C TYR A 325 11.91 0.84 37.75
N THR A 326 12.08 0.98 39.07
CA THR A 326 11.05 0.67 40.08
C THR A 326 10.88 1.85 41.00
N ILE A 327 9.62 2.15 41.35
CA ILE A 327 9.26 3.20 42.32
C ILE A 327 8.95 2.55 43.66
N PRO A 328 9.72 2.87 44.74
CA PRO A 328 9.49 2.27 46.04
C PRO A 328 8.20 2.78 46.72
N GLN A 329 7.84 4.03 46.49
CA GLN A 329 6.63 4.65 47.02
C GLN A 329 5.94 5.47 45.96
N PRO A 330 4.64 5.22 45.65
CA PRO A 330 3.89 6.03 44.69
C PRO A 330 3.60 7.41 45.27
N HIS A 331 3.57 8.43 44.38
CA HIS A 331 3.15 9.78 44.74
C HIS A 331 1.67 9.79 45.12
N PRO A 332 1.28 10.47 46.21
CA PRO A 332 -0.13 10.42 46.72
C PRO A 332 -1.14 11.02 45.75
N ASP A 333 -0.78 12.07 44.98
CA ASP A 333 -1.71 12.79 44.10
C ASP A 333 -1.61 12.32 42.66
N HIS A 334 -0.42 11.98 42.15
CA HIS A 334 -0.17 11.64 40.75
C HIS A 334 0.01 10.13 40.48
N TRP A 335 -0.25 9.26 41.45
CA TRP A 335 0.05 7.81 41.35
C TRP A 335 -0.61 7.12 40.19
N VAL A 336 -1.82 7.58 39.75
CA VAL A 336 -2.56 6.99 38.63
C VAL A 336 -1.80 7.25 37.30
N LEU A 337 -1.40 8.50 37.07
CA LEU A 337 -0.64 8.86 35.87
C LEU A 337 0.74 8.19 35.88
N ILE A 338 1.49 8.31 36.96
CA ILE A 338 2.82 7.72 37.12
C ILE A 338 2.76 6.19 36.92
N GLY A 339 1.79 5.52 37.55
CA GLY A 339 1.62 4.07 37.41
C GLY A 339 1.27 3.63 35.99
N SER A 340 0.41 4.38 35.29
CA SER A 340 0.06 4.09 33.91
C SER A 340 1.27 4.29 32.96
N LEU A 341 2.00 5.39 33.11
CA LEU A 341 3.21 5.66 32.32
C LEU A 341 4.31 4.61 32.55
N MET A 342 4.48 4.18 33.81
CA MET A 342 5.45 3.12 34.14
C MET A 342 5.08 1.78 33.51
N GLU A 343 3.82 1.38 33.55
CA GLU A 343 3.39 0.11 32.95
C GLU A 343 3.54 0.14 31.43
N ASP A 344 3.18 1.26 30.80
CA ASP A 344 3.38 1.42 29.36
C ASP A 344 4.87 1.43 28.99
N LEU A 345 5.71 2.10 29.78
CA LEU A 345 7.16 2.12 29.58
C LEU A 345 7.78 0.73 29.79
N ARG A 346 7.32 -0.03 30.78
CA ARG A 346 7.72 -1.43 30.98
C ARG A 346 7.41 -2.29 29.77
N ARG A 347 6.24 -2.12 29.14
CA ARG A 347 5.84 -2.82 27.92
C ARG A 347 6.71 -2.40 26.72
N VAL A 348 6.95 -1.10 26.55
CA VAL A 348 7.85 -0.57 25.52
C VAL A 348 9.24 -1.20 25.66
N ARG A 349 9.80 -1.18 26.88
CA ARG A 349 11.08 -1.80 27.20
C ARG A 349 11.11 -3.28 26.82
N GLY A 350 10.14 -4.08 27.32
CA GLY A 350 10.10 -5.51 27.04
C GLY A 350 10.03 -5.85 25.56
N ARG A 351 9.40 -4.97 24.75
CA ARG A 351 9.41 -5.10 23.29
C ARG A 351 10.76 -4.69 22.66
N ILE A 352 11.47 -3.72 23.23
CA ILE A 352 12.80 -3.31 22.75
C ILE A 352 13.86 -4.33 23.12
N THR A 353 13.82 -4.92 24.32
CA THR A 353 14.80 -5.93 24.76
C THR A 353 14.48 -7.33 24.25
N GLY A 354 13.23 -7.59 23.87
CA GLY A 354 12.76 -8.91 23.45
C GLY A 354 12.32 -9.82 24.61
N ASP A 355 12.11 -9.25 25.81
CA ASP A 355 11.67 -9.99 27.01
C ASP A 355 10.16 -10.26 27.01
N ILE A 356 9.40 -9.62 26.12
CA ILE A 356 7.95 -9.81 25.93
C ILE A 356 7.71 -10.11 24.44
N GLU A 357 7.12 -11.25 24.14
CA GLU A 357 6.66 -11.61 22.79
C GLU A 357 5.33 -10.91 22.38
#